data_1ab68260ed3be2752c5dcc1ddbb59862
#
_entry.id   1ab68260ed3be2752c5dcc1ddbb59862
#
_cell.length_a   1.000
_cell.length_b   1.000
_cell.length_c   1.000
_cell.angle_alpha   90.00
_cell.angle_beta   90.00
_cell.angle_gamma   90.00
#
_symmetry.space_group_name_H-M   'P 1'
#
loop_
_entity.id
_entity.type
_entity.pdbx_description
1 polymer ?
#
loop_
_entity_poly.entity_id
_entity_poly.type
_entity_poly.pdbx_seq_one_letter_code
_entity_poly.pdbx_strand_id
1 'polypeptide(L)'
;MLAAGMQPAEAKTEDGKWLIYLSLSYSGNSWQSEAANIVKALAKTPPYNDTVELVEVISGTDPQSQISDYESMIANGADGIVSFPISSNALNRTVRHGCEQGVLFFMYDATVTEQCAYNVSYITSGFGENTAQALVNELGGEGKIFLSRGVPGNSVDERHTNGAMHIFNQYPGIEIAAEYYSNWDDRTTQQETSKALAAHPDVDGIWAQAGEYGAIQALLQADENRLVPMTGENSNGFRLALANEEYQAKGLSGVSAGSPPAQSGLAFKLMMEMLEGERDELPEDQRNIQYPLPWVTADDVKLCEGDTFEDGCNTFPGDKVPSSFVTEVFNPELLPELSLASALEGTPTPGATIQPLPADVIENAPNEPGINCRNCDAPENLYELTTVEPTVSP
;
A
#
# COMPACT_ATOMS: atom_id res chain seq x y z
N MET A 1 20.10 -13.76 -37.31
CA MET A 1 19.22 -12.59 -37.21
C MET A 1 19.89 -11.68 -36.18
N LEU A 2 20.34 -10.50 -36.60
CA LEU A 2 20.90 -9.50 -35.71
C LEU A 2 19.79 -8.96 -34.85
N ALA A 3 19.90 -9.06 -33.52
CA ALA A 3 19.05 -8.33 -32.60
C ALA A 3 19.21 -6.83 -32.93
N ALA A 4 18.14 -6.18 -33.36
CA ALA A 4 18.11 -4.73 -33.40
C ALA A 4 18.19 -4.28 -31.95
N GLY A 5 19.36 -3.78 -31.55
CA GLY A 5 19.49 -3.12 -30.26
C GLY A 5 18.52 -1.93 -30.26
N MET A 6 17.55 -1.94 -29.36
CA MET A 6 16.74 -0.75 -29.10
C MET A 6 17.71 0.35 -28.67
N GLN A 7 17.65 1.48 -29.34
CA GLN A 7 18.34 2.67 -28.86
C GLN A 7 17.60 3.12 -27.59
N PRO A 8 18.33 3.59 -26.56
CA PRO A 8 17.71 4.20 -25.40
C PRO A 8 16.73 5.29 -25.88
N ALA A 9 15.57 5.39 -25.25
CA ALA A 9 14.65 6.48 -25.50
C ALA A 9 15.39 7.81 -25.19
N GLU A 10 15.23 8.82 -26.06
CA GLU A 10 15.76 10.15 -25.78
C GLU A 10 14.75 10.93 -24.97
N ALA A 11 15.18 11.59 -23.90
CA ALA A 11 14.35 12.47 -23.08
C ALA A 11 13.67 13.54 -23.94
N LYS A 12 12.40 13.83 -23.68
CA LYS A 12 11.56 14.69 -24.55
C LYS A 12 11.59 16.16 -24.18
N THR A 13 12.09 16.55 -23.01
CA THR A 13 12.23 17.94 -22.61
C THR A 13 13.35 18.65 -23.36
N GLU A 14 13.24 19.97 -23.56
CA GLU A 14 14.25 20.77 -24.29
C GLU A 14 15.62 20.78 -23.60
N ASP A 15 15.68 20.59 -22.29
CA ASP A 15 16.91 20.51 -21.49
C ASP A 15 17.45 19.08 -21.30
N GLY A 16 16.83 18.11 -21.99
CA GLY A 16 17.27 16.72 -21.99
C GLY A 16 16.91 15.92 -20.73
N LYS A 17 15.94 16.39 -19.94
CA LYS A 17 15.43 15.67 -18.79
C LYS A 17 14.25 14.78 -19.15
N TRP A 18 14.08 13.70 -18.41
CA TRP A 18 12.87 12.89 -18.44
C TRP A 18 11.72 13.64 -17.79
N LEU A 19 10.62 13.85 -18.49
CA LEU A 19 9.39 14.44 -17.95
C LEU A 19 8.52 13.35 -17.31
N ILE A 20 8.54 13.30 -16.00
CA ILE A 20 7.82 12.29 -15.24
C ILE A 20 6.66 12.94 -14.48
N TYR A 21 5.48 12.37 -14.60
CA TYR A 21 4.33 12.77 -13.80
C TYR A 21 4.09 11.78 -12.65
N LEU A 22 3.89 12.32 -11.47
CA LEU A 22 3.35 11.60 -10.32
C LEU A 22 1.86 11.94 -10.22
N SER A 23 1.01 10.98 -10.59
CA SER A 23 -0.43 11.17 -10.62
C SER A 23 -1.11 10.47 -9.45
N LEU A 24 -1.76 11.26 -8.60
CA LEU A 24 -2.51 10.82 -7.44
C LEU A 24 -4.00 10.98 -7.70
N SER A 25 -4.78 9.93 -7.44
CA SER A 25 -6.24 10.02 -7.51
C SER A 25 -6.83 10.84 -6.36
N TYR A 26 -6.18 10.84 -5.21
CA TYR A 26 -6.54 11.69 -4.07
C TYR A 26 -5.33 11.92 -3.16
N SER A 27 -5.45 12.91 -2.29
CA SER A 27 -4.52 13.16 -1.20
C SER A 27 -5.32 13.35 0.09
N GLY A 28 -4.71 13.15 1.24
CA GLY A 28 -5.37 13.45 2.52
C GLY A 28 -5.26 12.37 3.58
N ASN A 29 -4.69 11.21 3.25
CA ASN A 29 -4.23 10.26 4.25
C ASN A 29 -2.70 10.13 4.24
N SER A 30 -2.14 9.54 5.30
CA SER A 30 -0.70 9.39 5.46
C SER A 30 -0.09 8.52 4.37
N TRP A 31 -0.73 7.41 4.01
CA TRP A 31 -0.25 6.48 3.00
C TRP A 31 0.03 7.17 1.65
N GLN A 32 -0.94 7.96 1.15
CA GLN A 32 -0.78 8.70 -0.11
C GLN A 32 0.31 9.78 -0.01
N SER A 33 0.39 10.46 1.14
CA SER A 33 1.43 11.46 1.37
C SER A 33 2.82 10.83 1.40
N GLU A 34 2.98 9.70 2.06
CA GLU A 34 4.24 8.96 2.13
C GLU A 34 4.64 8.43 0.75
N ALA A 35 3.72 7.80 0.02
CA ALA A 35 3.98 7.33 -1.34
C ALA A 35 4.43 8.46 -2.27
N ALA A 36 3.77 9.61 -2.23
CA ALA A 36 4.17 10.78 -3.01
C ALA A 36 5.54 11.34 -2.58
N ASN A 37 5.77 11.42 -1.27
CA ASN A 37 7.02 11.93 -0.72
C ASN A 37 8.22 11.04 -1.09
N ILE A 38 8.05 9.72 -1.09
CA ILE A 38 9.08 8.78 -1.53
C ILE A 38 9.52 9.08 -2.96
N VAL A 39 8.58 9.20 -3.90
CA VAL A 39 8.91 9.54 -5.30
C VAL A 39 9.60 10.90 -5.40
N LYS A 40 9.11 11.91 -4.66
CA LYS A 40 9.73 13.25 -4.63
C LYS A 40 11.16 13.23 -4.06
N ALA A 41 11.40 12.41 -3.03
CA ALA A 41 12.73 12.26 -2.45
C ALA A 41 13.69 11.60 -3.45
N LEU A 42 13.26 10.52 -4.10
CA LEU A 42 14.04 9.82 -5.14
C LEU A 42 14.36 10.75 -6.32
N ALA A 43 13.37 11.48 -6.83
CA ALA A 43 13.59 12.41 -7.94
C ALA A 43 14.56 13.56 -7.60
N LYS A 44 14.74 13.88 -6.31
CA LYS A 44 15.71 14.88 -5.83
C LYS A 44 17.07 14.28 -5.45
N THR A 45 17.19 12.94 -5.47
CA THR A 45 18.44 12.24 -5.14
C THR A 45 19.32 12.09 -6.39
N PRO A 46 20.65 12.38 -6.33
CA PRO A 46 21.52 12.18 -7.48
C PRO A 46 21.54 10.73 -8.00
N PRO A 47 21.56 10.49 -9.32
CA PRO A 47 21.64 11.46 -10.43
C PRO A 47 20.28 12.03 -10.86
N TYR A 48 19.15 11.55 -10.35
CA TYR A 48 17.82 11.92 -10.83
C TYR A 48 17.50 13.41 -10.65
N ASN A 49 18.09 14.07 -9.67
CA ASN A 49 17.95 15.55 -9.51
C ASN A 49 18.40 16.36 -10.75
N ASP A 50 19.29 15.78 -11.55
CA ASP A 50 19.83 16.42 -12.76
C ASP A 50 19.15 15.89 -14.04
N THR A 51 18.57 14.68 -14.00
CA THR A 51 18.04 13.98 -15.18
C THR A 51 16.51 13.89 -15.23
N VAL A 52 15.80 14.25 -14.13
CA VAL A 52 14.34 14.15 -14.03
C VAL A 52 13.71 15.52 -13.80
N GLU A 53 12.62 15.80 -14.52
CA GLU A 53 11.64 16.81 -14.19
C GLU A 53 10.37 16.10 -13.66
N LEU A 54 10.11 16.19 -12.35
CA LEU A 54 8.96 15.57 -11.71
C LEU A 54 7.82 16.57 -11.52
N VAL A 55 6.64 16.25 -12.05
CA VAL A 55 5.42 17.05 -11.90
C VAL A 55 4.35 16.24 -11.15
N GLU A 56 3.91 16.73 -9.99
CA GLU A 56 2.82 16.11 -9.23
C GLU A 56 1.46 16.65 -9.68
N VAL A 57 0.49 15.75 -9.88
CA VAL A 57 -0.90 16.08 -10.21
C VAL A 57 -1.85 15.27 -9.33
N ILE A 58 -2.82 15.94 -8.72
CA ILE A 58 -3.84 15.33 -7.86
C ILE A 58 -5.20 15.50 -8.51
N SER A 59 -5.77 14.41 -9.00
CA SER A 59 -6.99 14.42 -9.82
C SER A 59 -8.30 14.45 -9.00
N GLY A 60 -8.26 14.02 -7.74
CA GLY A 60 -9.46 13.75 -6.96
C GLY A 60 -10.02 12.34 -7.19
N THR A 61 -11.16 12.04 -6.57
CA THR A 61 -11.76 10.69 -6.58
C THR A 61 -12.70 10.44 -7.78
N ASP A 62 -12.82 11.39 -8.70
CA ASP A 62 -13.61 11.22 -9.92
C ASP A 62 -12.75 10.63 -11.04
N PRO A 63 -13.09 9.44 -11.60
CA PRO A 63 -12.35 8.86 -12.70
C PRO A 63 -12.23 9.76 -13.94
N GLN A 64 -13.24 10.61 -14.21
CA GLN A 64 -13.19 11.52 -15.37
C GLN A 64 -12.12 12.60 -15.19
N SER A 65 -11.90 13.08 -13.99
CA SER A 65 -10.84 14.02 -13.67
C SER A 65 -9.46 13.39 -13.94
N GLN A 66 -9.22 12.16 -13.48
CA GLN A 66 -7.94 11.49 -13.71
C GLN A 66 -7.72 11.12 -15.18
N ILE A 67 -8.77 10.77 -15.94
CA ILE A 67 -8.71 10.60 -17.40
C ILE A 67 -8.25 11.89 -18.07
N SER A 68 -8.86 13.03 -17.73
CA SER A 68 -8.52 14.33 -18.29
C SER A 68 -7.08 14.75 -17.99
N ASP A 69 -6.63 14.46 -16.77
CA ASP A 69 -5.27 14.75 -16.36
C ASP A 69 -4.25 13.87 -17.11
N TYR A 70 -4.52 12.57 -17.27
CA TYR A 70 -3.67 11.69 -18.09
C TYR A 70 -3.58 12.17 -19.55
N GLU A 71 -4.70 12.55 -20.16
CA GLU A 71 -4.70 13.11 -21.52
C GLU A 71 -3.83 14.37 -21.60
N SER A 72 -3.89 15.23 -20.58
CA SER A 72 -3.07 16.44 -20.49
C SER A 72 -1.58 16.10 -20.32
N MET A 73 -1.22 15.13 -19.48
CA MET A 73 0.16 14.66 -19.29
C MET A 73 0.73 14.11 -20.61
N ILE A 74 -0.02 13.26 -21.30
CA ILE A 74 0.35 12.69 -22.60
C ILE A 74 0.57 13.82 -23.63
N ALA A 75 -0.36 14.76 -23.73
CA ALA A 75 -0.28 15.88 -24.64
C ALA A 75 0.91 16.82 -24.35
N ASN A 76 1.30 16.94 -23.09
CA ASN A 76 2.47 17.70 -22.67
C ASN A 76 3.81 16.96 -22.87
N GLY A 77 3.77 15.75 -23.42
CA GLY A 77 4.97 14.99 -23.74
C GLY A 77 5.60 14.23 -22.57
N ALA A 78 4.78 13.71 -21.67
CA ALA A 78 5.26 12.82 -20.60
C ALA A 78 6.10 11.67 -21.18
N ASP A 79 7.25 11.40 -20.56
CA ASP A 79 8.04 10.18 -20.81
C ASP A 79 7.51 9.03 -19.97
N GLY A 80 7.08 9.32 -18.73
CA GLY A 80 6.50 8.34 -17.85
C GLY A 80 5.48 8.93 -16.88
N ILE A 81 4.55 8.08 -16.44
CA ILE A 81 3.54 8.41 -15.44
C ILE A 81 3.57 7.34 -14.35
N VAL A 82 3.96 7.73 -13.13
CA VAL A 82 3.82 6.92 -11.91
C VAL A 82 2.50 7.29 -11.27
N SER A 83 1.61 6.34 -11.06
CA SER A 83 0.25 6.67 -10.65
C SER A 83 -0.38 5.71 -9.65
N PHE A 84 -1.22 6.30 -8.78
CA PHE A 84 -2.25 5.59 -8.03
C PHE A 84 -3.60 5.78 -8.75
N PRO A 85 -4.06 4.78 -9.54
CA PRO A 85 -5.28 4.90 -10.31
C PRO A 85 -6.53 4.77 -9.44
N ILE A 86 -7.53 5.63 -9.67
CA ILE A 86 -8.80 5.57 -8.94
C ILE A 86 -9.67 4.36 -9.35
N SER A 87 -9.51 3.89 -10.57
CA SER A 87 -10.32 2.80 -11.14
C SER A 87 -9.48 1.88 -12.00
N SER A 88 -9.68 0.57 -11.83
CA SER A 88 -8.96 -0.44 -12.62
C SER A 88 -9.35 -0.49 -14.09
N ASN A 89 -10.52 -0.02 -14.48
CA ASN A 89 -11.05 -0.15 -15.83
C ASN A 89 -11.30 1.17 -16.54
N ALA A 90 -11.74 2.21 -15.82
CA ALA A 90 -12.15 3.47 -16.43
C ALA A 90 -11.01 4.18 -17.17
N LEU A 91 -9.77 3.99 -16.70
CA LEU A 91 -8.58 4.64 -17.24
C LEU A 91 -7.97 3.92 -18.45
N ASN A 92 -8.35 2.66 -18.72
CA ASN A 92 -7.68 1.79 -19.70
C ASN A 92 -7.53 2.40 -21.08
N ARG A 93 -8.56 3.08 -21.58
CA ARG A 93 -8.49 3.69 -22.93
C ARG A 93 -7.41 4.77 -23.01
N THR A 94 -7.31 5.62 -21.99
CA THR A 94 -6.34 6.70 -21.94
C THR A 94 -4.93 6.17 -21.70
N VAL A 95 -4.78 5.16 -20.84
CA VAL A 95 -3.50 4.46 -20.62
C VAL A 95 -3.01 3.85 -21.93
N ARG A 96 -3.85 3.10 -22.66
CA ARG A 96 -3.50 2.55 -23.98
C ARG A 96 -3.06 3.63 -24.97
N HIS A 97 -3.80 4.72 -25.05
CA HIS A 97 -3.43 5.84 -25.90
C HIS A 97 -2.04 6.41 -25.55
N GLY A 98 -1.73 6.57 -24.26
CA GLY A 98 -0.41 7.02 -23.82
C GLY A 98 0.70 6.02 -24.16
N CYS A 99 0.48 4.73 -23.96
CA CYS A 99 1.42 3.67 -24.37
C CYS A 99 1.71 3.73 -25.88
N GLU A 100 0.69 3.92 -26.72
CA GLU A 100 0.84 4.07 -28.17
C GLU A 100 1.67 5.31 -28.55
N GLN A 101 1.73 6.32 -27.67
CA GLN A 101 2.58 7.50 -27.83
C GLN A 101 3.98 7.32 -27.21
N GLY A 102 4.27 6.14 -26.64
CA GLY A 102 5.56 5.81 -26.02
C GLY A 102 5.70 6.29 -24.58
N VAL A 103 4.60 6.60 -23.89
CA VAL A 103 4.61 6.92 -22.47
C VAL A 103 4.63 5.63 -21.65
N LEU A 104 5.54 5.51 -20.70
CA LEU A 104 5.54 4.39 -19.74
C LEU A 104 4.57 4.69 -18.59
N PHE A 105 3.66 3.75 -18.34
CA PHE A 105 2.73 3.81 -17.20
C PHE A 105 3.12 2.80 -16.14
N PHE A 106 3.41 3.30 -14.94
CA PHE A 106 3.68 2.51 -13.76
C PHE A 106 2.63 2.82 -12.69
N MET A 107 1.73 1.88 -12.47
CA MET A 107 0.74 1.94 -11.40
C MET A 107 1.34 1.33 -10.12
N TYR A 108 1.04 1.92 -8.98
CA TYR A 108 1.44 1.36 -7.70
C TYR A 108 0.23 1.15 -6.79
N ASP A 109 0.23 0.05 -6.05
CA ASP A 109 -0.81 -0.41 -5.13
C ASP A 109 -2.15 -0.68 -5.84
N ALA A 110 -2.90 0.35 -6.21
CA ALA A 110 -4.03 0.23 -7.11
C ALA A 110 -3.55 -0.10 -8.54
N THR A 111 -4.29 -0.92 -9.25
CA THR A 111 -3.90 -1.45 -10.56
C THR A 111 -4.90 -1.10 -11.65
N VAL A 112 -4.44 -1.12 -12.89
CA VAL A 112 -5.31 -1.06 -14.08
C VAL A 112 -5.28 -2.40 -14.83
N THR A 113 -6.32 -2.68 -15.61
CA THR A 113 -6.40 -3.91 -16.42
C THR A 113 -5.84 -3.75 -17.82
N GLU A 114 -5.30 -2.56 -18.15
CA GLU A 114 -4.63 -2.32 -19.43
C GLU A 114 -3.26 -3.00 -19.46
N GLN A 115 -3.04 -3.87 -20.43
CA GLN A 115 -1.87 -4.76 -20.49
C GLN A 115 -0.55 -4.00 -20.75
N CYS A 116 -0.60 -2.84 -21.36
CA CYS A 116 0.61 -2.06 -21.62
C CYS A 116 1.16 -1.38 -20.36
N ALA A 117 0.36 -1.23 -19.29
CA ALA A 117 0.80 -0.66 -18.04
C ALA A 117 1.52 -1.67 -17.14
N TYR A 118 2.47 -1.19 -16.38
CA TYR A 118 3.12 -1.94 -15.30
C TYR A 118 2.33 -1.70 -14.01
N ASN A 119 1.94 -2.77 -13.35
CA ASN A 119 1.29 -2.72 -12.05
C ASN A 119 2.27 -3.24 -10.98
N VAL A 120 2.74 -2.36 -10.11
CA VAL A 120 3.57 -2.70 -8.96
C VAL A 120 2.67 -2.72 -7.74
N SER A 121 2.35 -3.90 -7.25
CA SER A 121 1.40 -4.08 -6.16
C SER A 121 1.84 -5.23 -5.26
N TYR A 122 1.08 -5.49 -4.23
CA TYR A 122 1.22 -6.69 -3.42
C TYR A 122 0.17 -7.73 -3.85
N ILE A 123 0.26 -8.93 -3.30
CA ILE A 123 -0.72 -10.00 -3.54
C ILE A 123 -2.05 -9.58 -2.90
N THR A 124 -2.91 -8.98 -3.69
CA THR A 124 -4.06 -8.18 -3.24
C THR A 124 -5.20 -8.97 -2.62
N SER A 125 -5.42 -10.22 -3.03
CA SER A 125 -6.36 -11.10 -2.33
C SER A 125 -5.88 -11.42 -0.91
N GLY A 126 -4.57 -11.50 -0.73
CA GLY A 126 -3.97 -11.85 0.55
C GLY A 126 -4.33 -10.91 1.70
N PHE A 127 -4.47 -9.59 1.47
CA PHE A 127 -4.85 -8.70 2.57
C PHE A 127 -6.24 -9.05 3.11
N GLY A 128 -7.27 -9.02 2.28
CA GLY A 128 -8.65 -9.25 2.72
C GLY A 128 -8.86 -10.64 3.30
N GLU A 129 -8.39 -11.67 2.59
CA GLU A 129 -8.54 -13.06 3.00
C GLU A 129 -7.77 -13.37 4.28
N ASN A 130 -6.48 -13.01 4.33
CA ASN A 130 -5.63 -13.37 5.47
C ASN A 130 -5.99 -12.57 6.74
N THR A 131 -6.26 -11.28 6.65
CA THR A 131 -6.67 -10.48 7.82
C THR A 131 -8.06 -10.88 8.31
N ALA A 132 -8.98 -11.24 7.42
CA ALA A 132 -10.28 -11.77 7.83
C ALA A 132 -10.15 -13.14 8.53
N GLN A 133 -9.31 -14.05 7.98
CA GLN A 133 -9.05 -15.35 8.63
C GLN A 133 -8.41 -15.17 10.01
N ALA A 134 -7.47 -14.22 10.13
CA ALA A 134 -6.87 -13.91 11.43
C ALA A 134 -7.94 -13.44 12.44
N LEU A 135 -8.85 -12.54 12.04
CA LEU A 135 -9.94 -12.12 12.92
C LEU A 135 -10.88 -13.26 13.29
N VAL A 136 -11.22 -14.12 12.34
CA VAL A 136 -12.01 -15.34 12.61
C VAL A 136 -11.34 -16.23 13.63
N ASN A 137 -10.01 -16.41 13.55
CA ASN A 137 -9.25 -17.20 14.50
C ASN A 137 -9.30 -16.59 15.91
N GLU A 138 -9.11 -15.26 16.03
CA GLU A 138 -9.20 -14.53 17.29
C GLU A 138 -10.58 -14.68 17.95
N LEU A 139 -11.65 -14.72 17.13
CA LEU A 139 -13.03 -14.85 17.60
C LEU A 139 -13.51 -16.30 17.76
N GLY A 140 -12.71 -17.28 17.36
CA GLY A 140 -13.11 -18.68 17.40
C GLY A 140 -14.24 -19.05 16.43
N GLY A 141 -14.44 -18.27 15.38
CA GLY A 141 -15.41 -18.51 14.30
C GLY A 141 -16.81 -17.94 14.55
N GLU A 142 -17.04 -17.20 15.62
CA GLU A 142 -18.35 -16.58 15.94
C GLU A 142 -18.15 -15.21 16.61
N GLY A 143 -19.09 -14.31 16.41
CA GLY A 143 -19.10 -12.96 17.01
C GLY A 143 -19.63 -11.89 16.09
N LYS A 144 -19.92 -10.72 16.65
CA LYS A 144 -20.34 -9.53 15.93
C LYS A 144 -19.14 -8.69 15.55
N ILE A 145 -19.01 -8.35 14.29
CA ILE A 145 -17.88 -7.56 13.81
C ILE A 145 -18.31 -6.27 13.11
N PHE A 146 -17.40 -5.29 13.10
CA PHE A 146 -17.49 -4.14 12.22
C PHE A 146 -16.53 -4.31 11.04
N LEU A 147 -16.96 -3.86 9.87
CA LEU A 147 -16.13 -3.70 8.68
C LEU A 147 -15.84 -2.22 8.44
N SER A 148 -14.59 -1.81 8.64
CA SER A 148 -14.09 -0.48 8.33
C SER A 148 -13.45 -0.50 6.95
N ARG A 149 -14.17 0.02 5.95
CA ARG A 149 -13.78 0.01 4.54
C ARG A 149 -13.00 1.27 4.14
N GLY A 150 -12.39 1.21 2.96
CA GLY A 150 -11.59 2.29 2.40
C GLY A 150 -12.38 3.40 1.71
N VAL A 151 -11.95 3.78 0.50
CA VAL A 151 -12.60 4.79 -0.34
C VAL A 151 -13.58 4.12 -1.28
N PRO A 152 -14.86 4.54 -1.28
CA PRO A 152 -15.89 3.94 -2.14
C PRO A 152 -15.52 3.95 -3.62
N GLY A 153 -15.64 2.79 -4.28
CA GLY A 153 -15.38 2.63 -5.71
C GLY A 153 -13.89 2.50 -6.08
N ASN A 154 -13.00 2.55 -5.11
CA ASN A 154 -11.59 2.28 -5.32
C ASN A 154 -11.33 0.77 -5.44
N SER A 155 -10.47 0.39 -6.39
CA SER A 155 -10.16 -1.02 -6.66
C SER A 155 -9.48 -1.73 -5.48
N VAL A 156 -8.73 -1.02 -4.64
CA VAL A 156 -8.10 -1.57 -3.43
C VAL A 156 -9.19 -1.90 -2.41
N ASP A 157 -10.10 -0.95 -2.13
CA ASP A 157 -11.24 -1.20 -1.22
C ASP A 157 -12.08 -2.40 -1.66
N GLU A 158 -12.40 -2.48 -2.96
CA GLU A 158 -13.22 -3.58 -3.48
C GLU A 158 -12.51 -4.94 -3.33
N ARG A 159 -11.21 -5.01 -3.64
CA ARG A 159 -10.46 -6.28 -3.54
C ARG A 159 -10.26 -6.72 -2.10
N HIS A 160 -9.92 -5.81 -1.20
CA HIS A 160 -9.82 -6.10 0.23
C HIS A 160 -11.14 -6.61 0.78
N THR A 161 -12.23 -5.89 0.50
CA THR A 161 -13.56 -6.27 0.98
C THR A 161 -14.03 -7.61 0.40
N ASN A 162 -13.82 -7.85 -0.90
CA ASN A 162 -14.21 -9.11 -1.53
C ASN A 162 -13.44 -10.29 -0.94
N GLY A 163 -12.12 -10.14 -0.69
CA GLY A 163 -11.32 -11.15 -0.02
C GLY A 163 -11.81 -11.45 1.40
N ALA A 164 -12.07 -10.40 2.19
CA ALA A 164 -12.58 -10.56 3.55
C ALA A 164 -13.97 -11.22 3.56
N MET A 165 -14.88 -10.81 2.68
CA MET A 165 -16.22 -11.39 2.56
C MET A 165 -16.18 -12.83 2.09
N HIS A 166 -15.20 -13.21 1.23
CA HIS A 166 -14.99 -14.61 0.85
C HIS A 166 -14.74 -15.47 2.09
N ILE A 167 -13.98 -14.98 3.05
CA ILE A 167 -13.72 -15.71 4.30
C ILE A 167 -14.93 -15.65 5.24
N PHE A 168 -15.45 -14.46 5.57
CA PHE A 168 -16.55 -14.33 6.54
C PHE A 168 -17.79 -15.15 6.15
N ASN A 169 -18.08 -15.27 4.85
CA ASN A 169 -19.19 -16.08 4.34
C ASN A 169 -19.04 -17.59 4.65
N GLN A 170 -17.85 -18.06 4.96
CA GLN A 170 -17.60 -19.47 5.34
C GLN A 170 -17.85 -19.73 6.82
N TYR A 171 -18.08 -18.67 7.61
CA TYR A 171 -18.29 -18.70 9.05
C TYR A 171 -19.63 -18.05 9.42
N PRO A 172 -20.76 -18.77 9.34
CA PRO A 172 -22.09 -18.21 9.63
C PRO A 172 -22.25 -17.69 11.07
N GLY A 173 -21.35 -18.04 11.98
CA GLY A 173 -21.28 -17.48 13.33
C GLY A 173 -20.76 -16.05 13.38
N ILE A 174 -20.11 -15.57 12.32
CA ILE A 174 -19.68 -14.17 12.21
C ILE A 174 -20.82 -13.33 11.67
N GLU A 175 -21.26 -12.36 12.47
CA GLU A 175 -22.30 -11.38 12.11
C GLU A 175 -21.67 -10.02 11.82
N ILE A 176 -21.87 -9.49 10.60
CA ILE A 176 -21.46 -8.13 10.28
C ILE A 176 -22.52 -7.17 10.83
N ALA A 177 -22.25 -6.61 12.01
CA ALA A 177 -23.17 -5.72 12.72
C ALA A 177 -23.15 -4.28 12.15
N ALA A 178 -22.02 -3.83 11.61
CA ALA A 178 -21.87 -2.55 10.93
C ALA A 178 -20.82 -2.61 9.82
N GLU A 179 -21.09 -1.86 8.75
CA GLU A 179 -20.15 -1.61 7.66
C GLU A 179 -20.14 -0.10 7.40
N TYR A 180 -18.93 0.50 7.32
CA TYR A 180 -18.78 1.93 7.07
C TYR A 180 -17.50 2.22 6.30
N TYR A 181 -17.48 3.38 5.64
CA TYR A 181 -16.30 3.86 4.92
C TYR A 181 -15.47 4.79 5.81
N SER A 182 -14.23 4.40 6.05
CA SER A 182 -13.23 5.16 6.82
C SER A 182 -12.41 6.10 5.95
N ASN A 183 -12.44 5.92 4.63
CA ASN A 183 -11.55 6.59 3.67
C ASN A 183 -10.06 6.39 4.00
N TRP A 184 -9.71 5.31 4.71
CA TRP A 184 -8.37 5.01 5.20
C TRP A 184 -7.78 6.15 6.07
N ASP A 185 -8.60 6.79 6.90
CA ASP A 185 -8.24 7.94 7.73
C ASP A 185 -8.64 7.72 9.20
N ASP A 186 -7.69 7.89 10.13
CA ASP A 186 -7.90 7.65 11.57
C ASP A 186 -9.06 8.45 12.15
N ARG A 187 -9.19 9.74 11.78
CA ARG A 187 -10.26 10.60 12.31
C ARG A 187 -11.63 10.15 11.82
N THR A 188 -11.73 9.84 10.52
CA THR A 188 -12.98 9.34 9.93
C THR A 188 -13.34 8.00 10.55
N THR A 189 -12.37 7.10 10.70
CA THR A 189 -12.57 5.80 11.36
C THR A 189 -13.08 5.98 12.79
N GLN A 190 -12.47 6.86 13.58
CA GLN A 190 -12.92 7.14 14.94
C GLN A 190 -14.39 7.62 14.98
N GLN A 191 -14.78 8.52 14.07
CA GLN A 191 -16.14 9.04 14.00
C GLN A 191 -17.16 7.97 13.61
N GLU A 192 -16.85 7.18 12.58
CA GLU A 192 -17.78 6.15 12.09
C GLU A 192 -17.84 4.96 13.07
N THR A 193 -16.71 4.55 13.66
CA THR A 193 -16.70 3.54 14.72
C THR A 193 -17.53 3.99 15.94
N SER A 194 -17.44 5.26 16.34
CA SER A 194 -18.26 5.79 17.45
C SER A 194 -19.75 5.73 17.14
N LYS A 195 -20.17 5.98 15.90
CA LYS A 195 -21.57 5.84 15.47
C LYS A 195 -22.01 4.37 15.49
N ALA A 196 -21.16 3.47 14.99
CA ALA A 196 -21.42 2.04 14.99
C ALA A 196 -21.56 1.48 16.42
N LEU A 197 -20.67 1.90 17.35
CA LEU A 197 -20.73 1.53 18.76
C LEU A 197 -22.00 2.02 19.47
N ALA A 198 -22.52 3.18 19.07
CA ALA A 198 -23.80 3.66 19.63
C ALA A 198 -24.99 2.76 19.27
N ALA A 199 -24.94 2.09 18.12
CA ALA A 199 -25.96 1.14 17.68
C ALA A 199 -25.67 -0.31 18.13
N HIS A 200 -24.42 -0.69 18.19
CA HIS A 200 -23.95 -2.05 18.49
C HIS A 200 -22.81 -2.02 19.52
N PRO A 201 -23.12 -1.72 20.80
CA PRO A 201 -22.10 -1.63 21.87
C PRO A 201 -21.46 -2.98 22.24
N ASP A 202 -22.04 -4.06 21.77
CA ASP A 202 -21.67 -5.45 22.04
C ASP A 202 -20.81 -6.06 20.90
N VAL A 203 -20.14 -5.23 20.07
CA VAL A 203 -19.22 -5.68 19.03
C VAL A 203 -18.09 -6.53 19.62
N ASP A 204 -17.71 -7.61 18.94
CA ASP A 204 -16.71 -8.58 19.39
C ASP A 204 -15.36 -8.43 18.66
N GLY A 205 -15.35 -7.81 17.47
CA GLY A 205 -14.13 -7.60 16.68
C GLY A 205 -14.29 -6.55 15.59
N ILE A 206 -13.16 -6.05 15.07
CA ILE A 206 -13.14 -5.08 13.97
C ILE A 206 -12.16 -5.55 12.89
N TRP A 207 -12.66 -5.71 11.67
CA TRP A 207 -11.83 -5.82 10.49
C TRP A 207 -11.71 -4.43 9.84
N ALA A 208 -10.48 -3.96 9.67
CA ALA A 208 -10.24 -2.64 9.11
C ALA A 208 -9.28 -2.70 7.93
N GLN A 209 -9.51 -1.85 6.93
CA GLN A 209 -8.57 -1.68 5.83
C GLN A 209 -7.48 -0.65 6.14
N ALA A 210 -7.73 0.25 7.07
CA ALA A 210 -6.83 1.20 7.70
C ALA A 210 -7.60 2.02 8.75
N GLY A 211 -6.88 2.84 9.53
CA GLY A 211 -7.48 3.71 10.55
C GLY A 211 -7.74 3.01 11.88
N GLU A 212 -7.06 1.89 12.13
CA GLU A 212 -7.23 1.06 13.34
C GLU A 212 -7.02 1.84 14.62
N TYR A 213 -6.05 2.77 14.62
CA TYR A 213 -5.81 3.61 15.79
C TYR A 213 -7.02 4.52 16.10
N GLY A 214 -7.70 5.01 15.07
CA GLY A 214 -8.97 5.73 15.23
C GLY A 214 -10.08 4.86 15.83
N ALA A 215 -10.19 3.60 15.40
CA ALA A 215 -11.14 2.65 15.97
C ALA A 215 -10.84 2.34 17.44
N ILE A 216 -9.56 2.15 17.79
CA ILE A 216 -9.11 1.96 19.18
C ILE A 216 -9.51 3.16 20.04
N GLN A 217 -9.30 4.39 19.56
CA GLN A 217 -9.70 5.59 20.29
C GLN A 217 -11.22 5.67 20.49
N ALA A 218 -12.02 5.26 19.52
CA ALA A 218 -13.48 5.21 19.64
C ALA A 218 -13.93 4.18 20.69
N LEU A 219 -13.32 3.00 20.71
CA LEU A 219 -13.58 1.96 21.71
C LEU A 219 -13.26 2.45 23.12
N LEU A 220 -12.07 3.03 23.35
CA LEU A 220 -11.64 3.56 24.64
C LEU A 220 -12.50 4.75 25.11
N GLN A 221 -13.05 5.54 24.19
CA GLN A 221 -13.99 6.60 24.54
C GLN A 221 -15.37 6.05 24.97
N ALA A 222 -15.79 4.94 24.37
CA ALA A 222 -17.04 4.28 24.74
C ALA A 222 -16.93 3.51 26.06
N ASP A 223 -15.83 2.78 26.26
CA ASP A 223 -15.48 2.08 27.49
C ASP A 223 -13.95 2.00 27.64
N GLU A 224 -13.41 2.75 28.59
CA GLU A 224 -11.96 2.84 28.81
C GLU A 224 -11.29 1.52 29.19
N ASN A 225 -12.08 0.50 29.59
CA ASN A 225 -11.56 -0.80 30.03
C ASN A 225 -11.78 -1.91 29.01
N ARG A 226 -12.34 -1.60 27.83
CA ARG A 226 -12.68 -2.61 26.84
C ARG A 226 -12.12 -2.27 25.47
N LEU A 227 -11.32 -3.18 24.94
CA LEU A 227 -10.96 -3.27 23.53
C LEU A 227 -11.43 -4.62 22.99
N VAL A 228 -11.34 -4.79 21.68
CA VAL A 228 -11.72 -6.04 20.99
C VAL A 228 -10.61 -6.44 20.02
N PRO A 229 -10.53 -7.72 19.64
CA PRO A 229 -9.67 -8.16 18.55
C PRO A 229 -9.83 -7.31 17.29
N MET A 230 -8.72 -6.99 16.66
CA MET A 230 -8.69 -6.14 15.47
C MET A 230 -7.62 -6.60 14.50
N THR A 231 -7.94 -6.62 13.22
CA THR A 231 -6.97 -6.86 12.16
C THR A 231 -7.03 -5.73 11.15
N GLY A 232 -5.89 -5.34 10.60
CA GLY A 232 -5.84 -4.22 9.69
C GLY A 232 -4.45 -3.92 9.17
N GLU A 233 -4.24 -2.67 8.76
CA GLU A 233 -3.07 -2.23 8.03
C GLU A 233 -1.84 -2.00 8.93
N ASN A 234 -0.69 -1.77 8.31
CA ASN A 234 0.61 -1.61 8.97
C ASN A 234 0.86 -0.17 9.45
N SER A 235 -0.13 0.46 10.07
CA SER A 235 0.04 1.79 10.68
C SER A 235 0.84 1.72 11.99
N ASN A 236 1.67 2.73 12.23
CA ASN A 236 2.53 2.81 13.40
C ASN A 236 1.74 2.80 14.72
N GLY A 237 0.63 3.53 14.75
CA GLY A 237 -0.24 3.59 15.93
C GLY A 237 -0.89 2.25 16.26
N PHE A 238 -1.30 1.50 15.24
CA PHE A 238 -1.88 0.18 15.43
C PHE A 238 -0.84 -0.83 15.94
N ARG A 239 0.37 -0.86 15.35
CA ARG A 239 1.45 -1.74 15.83
C ARG A 239 1.88 -1.44 17.25
N LEU A 240 2.04 -0.15 17.60
CA LEU A 240 2.30 0.25 18.97
C LEU A 240 1.18 -0.17 19.93
N ALA A 241 -0.07 -0.10 19.47
CA ALA A 241 -1.22 -0.53 20.26
C ALA A 241 -1.24 -2.05 20.46
N LEU A 242 -0.96 -2.84 19.42
CA LEU A 242 -0.88 -4.31 19.52
C LEU A 242 0.18 -4.77 20.53
N ALA A 243 1.33 -4.08 20.57
CA ALA A 243 2.41 -4.38 21.51
C ALA A 243 2.20 -3.80 22.93
N ASN A 244 1.14 -3.02 23.15
CA ASN A 244 0.88 -2.39 24.44
C ASN A 244 0.19 -3.36 25.40
N GLU A 245 0.89 -3.78 26.47
CA GLU A 245 0.39 -4.73 27.47
C GLU A 245 -0.93 -4.26 28.14
N GLU A 246 -1.12 -2.95 28.35
CA GLU A 246 -2.36 -2.42 28.90
C GLU A 246 -3.53 -2.61 27.93
N TYR A 247 -3.31 -2.40 26.62
CA TYR A 247 -4.35 -2.60 25.61
C TYR A 247 -4.66 -4.07 25.38
N GLN A 248 -3.65 -4.94 25.45
CA GLN A 248 -3.83 -6.38 25.42
C GLN A 248 -4.67 -6.85 26.64
N ALA A 249 -4.39 -6.32 27.82
CA ALA A 249 -5.18 -6.62 29.03
C ALA A 249 -6.64 -6.15 28.93
N LYS A 250 -6.94 -5.15 28.07
CA LYS A 250 -8.30 -4.69 27.77
C LYS A 250 -9.00 -5.50 26.66
N GLY A 251 -8.29 -6.41 26.01
CA GLY A 251 -8.81 -7.31 24.98
C GLY A 251 -8.34 -7.04 23.56
N LEU A 252 -7.37 -6.13 23.34
CA LEU A 252 -6.79 -5.93 21.99
C LEU A 252 -5.88 -7.10 21.66
N SER A 253 -6.16 -7.74 20.55
CA SER A 253 -5.31 -8.74 19.89
C SER A 253 -5.47 -8.63 18.38
N GLY A 254 -4.71 -9.37 17.61
CA GLY A 254 -4.85 -9.46 16.17
C GLY A 254 -3.56 -9.24 15.39
N VAL A 255 -3.70 -8.83 14.14
CA VAL A 255 -2.61 -8.79 13.17
C VAL A 255 -2.61 -7.48 12.40
N SER A 256 -1.41 -6.95 12.18
CA SER A 256 -1.15 -5.84 11.27
C SER A 256 -0.54 -6.39 9.98
N ALA A 257 -1.20 -6.16 8.85
CA ALA A 257 -0.70 -6.46 7.52
C ALA A 257 -1.00 -5.30 6.60
N GLY A 258 -0.23 -5.11 5.55
CA GLY A 258 -0.58 -4.02 4.65
C GLY A 258 0.42 -3.77 3.54
N SER A 259 0.02 -2.88 2.66
CA SER A 259 0.73 -2.51 1.46
C SER A 259 1.71 -1.36 1.76
N PRO A 260 3.03 -1.59 1.65
CA PRO A 260 3.99 -0.52 1.89
C PRO A 260 3.90 0.60 0.84
N PRO A 261 3.88 1.90 1.22
CA PRO A 261 3.97 3.05 0.30
C PRO A 261 5.23 3.03 -0.58
N ALA A 262 6.26 2.29 -0.19
CA ALA A 262 7.49 2.04 -0.95
C ALA A 262 7.26 1.52 -2.37
N GLN A 263 6.11 0.93 -2.67
CA GLN A 263 5.73 0.51 -4.02
C GLN A 263 5.81 1.65 -5.03
N SER A 264 5.48 2.87 -4.63
CA SER A 264 5.59 4.05 -5.48
C SER A 264 7.03 4.34 -5.88
N GLY A 265 7.97 4.22 -4.93
CA GLY A 265 9.39 4.39 -5.17
C GLY A 265 9.98 3.30 -6.06
N LEU A 266 9.54 2.05 -5.84
CA LEU A 266 9.94 0.94 -6.69
C LEU A 266 9.42 1.10 -8.12
N ALA A 267 8.13 1.48 -8.27
CA ALA A 267 7.54 1.77 -9.56
C ALA A 267 8.31 2.88 -10.30
N PHE A 268 8.68 3.95 -9.58
CA PHE A 268 9.48 5.04 -10.13
C PHE A 268 10.88 4.57 -10.56
N LYS A 269 11.61 3.82 -9.73
CA LYS A 269 12.96 3.34 -10.07
C LYS A 269 12.94 2.36 -11.25
N LEU A 270 12.00 1.41 -11.29
CA LEU A 270 11.82 0.50 -12.43
C LEU A 270 11.57 1.26 -13.72
N MET A 271 10.70 2.27 -13.68
CA MET A 271 10.42 3.12 -14.83
C MET A 271 11.68 3.86 -15.30
N MET A 272 12.45 4.44 -14.36
CA MET A 272 13.66 5.17 -14.69
C MET A 272 14.73 4.27 -15.32
N GLU A 273 14.98 3.07 -14.77
CA GLU A 273 15.90 2.10 -15.35
C GLU A 273 15.50 1.70 -16.77
N MET A 274 14.19 1.57 -17.06
CA MET A 274 13.72 1.28 -18.42
C MET A 274 13.88 2.47 -19.36
N LEU A 275 13.57 3.70 -18.91
CA LEU A 275 13.78 4.91 -19.71
C LEU A 275 15.26 5.15 -20.04
N GLU A 276 16.13 4.89 -19.08
CA GLU A 276 17.59 5.05 -19.25
C GLU A 276 18.26 3.88 -20.01
N GLY A 277 17.48 2.83 -20.33
CA GLY A 277 17.94 1.64 -21.04
C GLY A 277 18.82 0.72 -20.20
N GLU A 278 18.77 0.86 -18.89
CA GLU A 278 19.49 0.01 -17.93
C GLU A 278 18.72 -1.31 -17.67
N ARG A 279 17.42 -1.32 -17.96
CA ARG A 279 16.54 -2.49 -17.86
C ARG A 279 15.65 -2.58 -19.10
N ASP A 280 15.52 -3.79 -19.64
CA ASP A 280 14.59 -4.06 -20.75
C ASP A 280 13.12 -3.95 -20.29
N GLU A 281 12.26 -3.48 -21.20
CA GLU A 281 10.81 -3.54 -20.97
C GLU A 281 10.32 -4.99 -20.87
N LEU A 282 9.39 -5.23 -19.97
CA LEU A 282 8.79 -6.55 -19.80
C LEU A 282 7.74 -6.85 -20.88
N PRO A 283 7.59 -8.12 -21.26
CA PRO A 283 6.41 -8.58 -22.00
C PRO A 283 5.12 -8.22 -21.26
N GLU A 284 4.03 -7.96 -21.99
CA GLU A 284 2.75 -7.51 -21.41
C GLU A 284 2.19 -8.48 -20.37
N ASP A 285 2.41 -9.77 -20.52
CA ASP A 285 1.97 -10.83 -19.59
C ASP A 285 2.82 -10.92 -18.32
N GLN A 286 3.90 -10.12 -18.20
CA GLN A 286 4.80 -10.05 -17.04
C GLN A 286 4.79 -8.67 -16.35
N ARG A 287 3.88 -7.78 -16.74
CA ARG A 287 3.82 -6.40 -16.20
C ARG A 287 3.03 -6.27 -14.89
N ASN A 288 2.48 -7.35 -14.36
CA ASN A 288 1.91 -7.38 -13.01
C ASN A 288 2.98 -7.88 -12.02
N ILE A 289 3.62 -6.94 -11.34
CA ILE A 289 4.71 -7.19 -10.41
C ILE A 289 4.13 -7.17 -9.01
N GLN A 290 4.10 -8.33 -8.35
CA GLN A 290 3.47 -8.48 -7.04
C GLN A 290 4.52 -8.83 -5.98
N TYR A 291 4.37 -8.25 -4.80
CA TYR A 291 5.19 -8.48 -3.62
C TYR A 291 4.36 -9.08 -2.48
N PRO A 292 4.98 -9.86 -1.57
CA PRO A 292 4.28 -10.34 -0.40
C PRO A 292 3.91 -9.21 0.54
N LEU A 293 2.81 -9.40 1.29
CA LEU A 293 2.36 -8.47 2.32
C LEU A 293 3.24 -8.59 3.57
N PRO A 294 3.67 -7.48 4.17
CA PRO A 294 4.20 -7.51 5.53
C PRO A 294 3.12 -8.01 6.52
N TRP A 295 3.54 -8.87 7.43
CA TRP A 295 2.68 -9.50 8.43
C TRP A 295 3.31 -9.38 9.81
N VAL A 296 2.64 -8.75 10.75
CA VAL A 296 3.17 -8.48 12.09
C VAL A 296 2.11 -8.75 13.14
N THR A 297 2.43 -9.63 14.07
CA THR A 297 1.66 -9.84 15.29
C THR A 297 2.22 -8.96 16.42
N ALA A 298 1.58 -8.98 17.58
CA ALA A 298 2.07 -8.24 18.74
C ALA A 298 3.52 -8.63 19.14
N ASP A 299 3.87 -9.91 19.00
CA ASP A 299 5.19 -10.44 19.36
C ASP A 299 6.29 -10.03 18.37
N ASP A 300 5.90 -9.66 17.15
CA ASP A 300 6.83 -9.28 16.07
C ASP A 300 7.13 -7.79 16.04
N VAL A 301 6.43 -6.97 16.83
CA VAL A 301 6.66 -5.53 16.88
C VAL A 301 8.04 -5.21 17.43
N LYS A 302 8.87 -4.52 16.62
CA LYS A 302 10.22 -4.10 16.96
C LYS A 302 10.40 -2.62 16.68
N LEU A 303 10.74 -1.87 17.76
CA LEU A 303 10.99 -0.43 17.63
C LEU A 303 12.31 -0.15 16.90
N CYS A 304 12.26 0.79 15.95
CA CYS A 304 13.42 1.36 15.31
C CYS A 304 14.05 2.40 16.22
N GLU A 305 15.33 2.27 16.54
CA GLU A 305 16.05 3.21 17.40
C GLU A 305 16.42 4.50 16.67
N GLY A 306 16.80 4.39 15.39
CA GLY A 306 17.24 5.49 14.53
C GLY A 306 16.15 6.09 13.65
N ASP A 307 16.59 6.88 12.67
CA ASP A 307 15.75 7.51 11.62
C ASP A 307 15.80 6.71 10.30
N THR A 308 16.42 5.54 10.34
CA THR A 308 16.51 4.58 9.24
C THR A 308 15.90 3.25 9.66
N PHE A 309 15.57 2.43 8.69
CA PHE A 309 15.07 1.08 8.92
C PHE A 309 16.25 0.14 9.16
N GLU A 310 16.55 -0.10 10.44
CA GLU A 310 17.53 -1.10 10.83
C GLU A 310 16.98 -2.51 10.61
N ASP A 311 17.87 -3.49 10.47
CA ASP A 311 17.48 -4.86 10.27
C ASP A 311 16.52 -5.35 11.36
N GLY A 312 15.34 -5.77 10.93
CA GLY A 312 14.30 -6.34 11.79
C GLY A 312 13.46 -5.34 12.57
N CYS A 313 13.68 -4.02 12.49
CA CYS A 313 12.74 -3.06 13.06
C CYS A 313 11.56 -2.80 12.10
N ASN A 314 10.39 -2.55 12.65
CA ASN A 314 9.15 -2.39 11.88
C ASN A 314 8.18 -1.35 12.45
N THR A 315 8.55 -0.65 13.50
CA THR A 315 7.68 0.30 14.21
C THR A 315 8.53 1.41 14.80
N PHE A 316 8.04 2.64 14.80
CA PHE A 316 8.73 3.78 15.37
C PHE A 316 8.13 4.22 16.70
N PRO A 317 8.93 4.80 17.63
CA PRO A 317 8.39 5.48 18.80
C PRO A 317 7.34 6.54 18.41
N GLY A 318 6.24 6.62 19.14
CA GLY A 318 5.10 7.50 18.81
C GLY A 318 5.38 9.00 18.94
N ASP A 319 6.53 9.39 19.49
CA ASP A 319 7.03 10.76 19.51
C ASP A 319 7.83 11.14 18.27
N LYS A 320 8.21 10.17 17.44
CA LYS A 320 8.93 10.38 16.17
C LYS A 320 8.02 10.52 14.97
N VAL A 321 6.95 9.70 14.90
CA VAL A 321 6.03 9.69 13.78
C VAL A 321 4.57 9.66 14.26
N PRO A 322 3.61 10.16 13.47
CA PRO A 322 2.19 10.09 13.81
C PRO A 322 1.69 8.64 13.81
N SER A 323 0.56 8.39 14.48
CA SER A 323 -0.10 7.08 14.51
C SER A 323 -0.48 6.55 13.13
N SER A 324 -0.85 7.45 12.24
CA SER A 324 -1.23 7.15 10.86
C SER A 324 -0.05 6.89 9.92
N PHE A 325 1.21 7.02 10.38
CA PHE A 325 2.38 6.69 9.58
C PHE A 325 2.38 5.20 9.24
N VAL A 326 2.55 4.88 7.96
CA VAL A 326 2.58 3.49 7.50
C VAL A 326 4.00 2.96 7.61
N THR A 327 4.18 1.97 8.46
CA THR A 327 5.48 1.36 8.74
C THR A 327 5.91 0.41 7.62
N GLU A 328 7.16 -0.02 7.65
CA GLU A 328 7.77 -0.87 6.61
C GLU A 328 7.75 -0.26 5.22
N VAL A 329 7.82 1.05 5.20
CA VAL A 329 7.78 1.85 3.99
C VAL A 329 8.93 1.51 3.07
N PHE A 330 10.02 0.94 3.61
CA PHE A 330 11.24 0.76 2.89
C PHE A 330 11.73 -0.65 2.94
N ASN A 331 12.20 -1.02 1.79
CA ASN A 331 13.08 -2.13 1.65
C ASN A 331 14.51 -1.60 1.52
N PRO A 332 15.40 -1.87 2.47
CA PRO A 332 16.77 -1.38 2.42
C PRO A 332 17.58 -1.95 1.25
N GLU A 333 17.14 -3.02 0.61
CA GLU A 333 17.78 -3.57 -0.57
C GLU A 333 17.31 -2.89 -1.86
N LEU A 334 16.04 -2.48 -1.91
CA LEU A 334 15.46 -1.83 -3.10
C LEU A 334 15.57 -0.30 -3.06
N LEU A 335 15.43 0.27 -1.88
CA LEU A 335 15.35 1.71 -1.66
C LEU A 335 16.32 2.16 -0.54
N PRO A 336 17.60 1.77 -0.59
CA PRO A 336 18.58 2.06 0.47
C PRO A 336 18.85 3.55 0.64
N GLU A 337 18.54 4.35 -0.36
CA GLU A 337 18.73 5.79 -0.38
C GLU A 337 17.68 6.57 0.42
N LEU A 338 16.62 5.92 0.89
CA LEU A 338 15.53 6.58 1.60
C LEU A 338 15.75 6.59 3.13
N SER A 339 15.20 7.60 3.78
CA SER A 339 15.16 7.74 5.23
C SER A 339 13.75 8.12 5.70
N LEU A 340 13.55 8.23 7.00
CA LEU A 340 12.27 8.67 7.57
C LEU A 340 11.85 10.06 7.04
N ALA A 341 12.79 10.99 6.88
CA ALA A 341 12.53 12.31 6.29
C ALA A 341 12.09 12.21 4.82
N SER A 342 12.54 11.19 4.10
CA SER A 342 12.10 10.95 2.73
C SER A 342 10.60 10.64 2.67
N ALA A 343 10.10 9.80 3.57
CA ALA A 343 8.68 9.46 3.64
C ALA A 343 7.82 10.59 4.20
N LEU A 344 8.27 11.24 5.26
CA LEU A 344 7.49 12.29 5.94
C LEU A 344 7.43 13.60 5.16
N GLU A 345 8.52 13.97 4.47
CA GLU A 345 8.71 15.33 3.94
C GLU A 345 9.05 15.38 2.44
N GLY A 346 9.31 14.25 1.80
CA GLY A 346 9.80 14.21 0.41
C GLY A 346 11.20 14.82 0.27
N THR A 347 12.01 14.72 1.34
CA THR A 347 13.36 15.27 1.40
C THR A 347 14.36 14.14 1.12
N PRO A 348 15.35 14.35 0.20
CA PRO A 348 16.36 13.34 -0.07
C PRO A 348 17.26 13.13 1.16
N THR A 349 17.69 11.91 1.38
CA THR A 349 18.66 11.60 2.44
C THR A 349 19.99 12.28 2.13
N PRO A 350 20.58 13.06 3.06
CA PRO A 350 21.82 13.76 2.83
C PRO A 350 22.97 12.82 2.41
N GLY A 351 23.56 13.08 1.26
CA GLY A 351 24.69 12.31 0.73
C GLY A 351 24.32 10.97 0.08
N ALA A 352 23.03 10.63 0.03
CA ALA A 352 22.57 9.45 -0.70
C ALA A 352 22.68 9.65 -2.22
N THR A 353 22.83 8.53 -2.92
CA THR A 353 22.77 8.44 -4.39
C THR A 353 21.88 7.27 -4.75
N ILE A 354 21.16 7.38 -5.86
CA ILE A 354 20.35 6.28 -6.37
C ILE A 354 21.23 5.06 -6.60
N GLN A 355 20.80 3.93 -6.10
CA GLN A 355 21.43 2.63 -6.33
C GLN A 355 20.60 1.86 -7.36
N PRO A 356 21.23 1.11 -8.28
CA PRO A 356 20.49 0.28 -9.21
C PRO A 356 19.68 -0.79 -8.46
N LEU A 357 18.53 -1.13 -8.99
CA LEU A 357 17.76 -2.25 -8.47
C LEU A 357 18.47 -3.58 -8.72
N PRO A 358 18.30 -4.59 -7.86
CA PRO A 358 18.79 -5.94 -8.12
C PRO A 358 18.34 -6.45 -9.49
N ALA A 359 19.18 -7.21 -10.18
CA ALA A 359 18.86 -7.73 -11.51
C ALA A 359 17.60 -8.61 -11.51
N ASP A 360 17.39 -9.33 -10.42
CA ASP A 360 16.34 -10.31 -10.19
C ASP A 360 15.10 -9.74 -9.44
N VAL A 361 15.04 -8.42 -9.27
CA VAL A 361 13.96 -7.75 -8.51
C VAL A 361 12.54 -8.08 -9.00
N ILE A 362 12.38 -8.35 -10.30
CA ILE A 362 11.08 -8.69 -10.88
C ILE A 362 10.82 -10.20 -10.79
N GLU A 363 11.83 -11.00 -11.07
CA GLU A 363 11.74 -12.47 -11.09
C GLU A 363 11.46 -13.04 -9.70
N ASN A 364 11.99 -12.39 -8.67
CA ASN A 364 11.80 -12.78 -7.28
C ASN A 364 10.53 -12.18 -6.64
N ALA A 365 9.91 -11.20 -7.27
CA ALA A 365 8.71 -10.55 -6.75
C ALA A 365 7.51 -11.49 -6.51
N PRO A 366 7.23 -12.50 -7.37
CA PRO A 366 6.01 -13.29 -7.23
C PRO A 366 6.09 -14.45 -6.24
N ASN A 367 7.27 -14.94 -5.86
CA ASN A 367 7.39 -16.28 -5.28
C ASN A 367 8.28 -16.39 -4.05
N GLU A 368 8.94 -15.35 -3.61
CA GLU A 368 9.82 -15.47 -2.45
C GLU A 368 9.48 -14.44 -1.38
N PRO A 369 8.88 -14.88 -0.26
CA PRO A 369 8.68 -14.05 0.91
C PRO A 369 10.02 -13.45 1.33
N GLY A 370 10.04 -12.19 1.64
CA GLY A 370 11.14 -11.55 2.32
C GLY A 370 12.33 -11.13 1.47
N ILE A 371 12.35 -11.31 0.16
CA ILE A 371 13.46 -10.83 -0.65
C ILE A 371 13.72 -9.35 -0.42
N ASN A 372 12.68 -8.65 -0.16
CA ASN A 372 12.73 -7.22 -0.09
C ASN A 372 11.80 -6.69 0.99
N CYS A 373 11.37 -7.53 1.87
CA CYS A 373 10.41 -7.21 2.89
C CYS A 373 10.93 -7.71 4.24
N ARG A 374 11.06 -6.81 5.18
CA ARG A 374 11.28 -7.19 6.57
C ARG A 374 9.96 -7.71 7.11
N ASN A 375 10.01 -8.84 7.83
CA ASN A 375 8.83 -9.45 8.43
C ASN A 375 7.71 -9.81 7.45
N CYS A 376 8.06 -10.24 6.25
CA CYS A 376 7.12 -10.82 5.30
C CYS A 376 6.96 -12.33 5.52
N ASP A 377 6.92 -12.77 6.76
CA ASP A 377 6.62 -14.16 7.13
C ASP A 377 5.10 -14.46 7.10
N ALA A 378 4.32 -13.59 6.45
CA ALA A 378 2.90 -13.84 6.23
C ALA A 378 2.71 -15.20 5.56
N PRO A 379 1.78 -16.00 6.03
CA PRO A 379 1.44 -17.24 5.35
C PRO A 379 1.08 -16.94 3.89
N GLU A 380 1.83 -17.49 2.95
CA GLU A 380 1.54 -17.35 1.52
C GLU A 380 0.23 -18.03 1.15
N ASN A 381 -0.20 -18.94 2.02
CA ASN A 381 -1.34 -19.79 1.80
C ASN A 381 -2.34 -19.61 2.94
N LEU A 382 -3.53 -19.17 2.59
CA LEU A 382 -4.64 -19.04 3.53
C LEU A 382 -4.87 -20.31 4.36
N TYR A 383 -4.61 -21.50 3.79
CA TYR A 383 -4.75 -22.78 4.49
C TYR A 383 -3.80 -22.92 5.68
N GLU A 384 -2.62 -22.31 5.62
CA GLU A 384 -1.68 -22.31 6.73
C GLU A 384 -2.16 -21.44 7.90
N LEU A 385 -2.96 -20.41 7.58
CA LEU A 385 -3.56 -19.52 8.56
C LEU A 385 -4.87 -20.07 9.15
N THR A 386 -5.53 -21.02 8.47
CA THR A 386 -6.83 -21.50 8.88
C THR A 386 -6.70 -22.45 10.07
N THR A 387 -6.94 -21.94 11.27
CA THR A 387 -6.96 -22.71 12.53
C THR A 387 -8.38 -23.01 13.02
N VAL A 388 -9.36 -22.25 12.57
CA VAL A 388 -10.79 -22.49 12.80
C VAL A 388 -11.39 -23.02 11.50
N GLU A 389 -11.88 -24.24 11.50
CA GLU A 389 -12.42 -24.89 10.30
C GLU A 389 -13.67 -24.19 9.80
N PRO A 390 -13.79 -23.92 8.49
CA PRO A 390 -15.01 -23.37 7.91
C PRO A 390 -16.20 -24.31 8.09
N THR A 391 -17.35 -23.77 8.40
CA THR A 391 -18.59 -24.54 8.56
C THR A 391 -19.43 -24.60 7.29
N VAL A 392 -19.12 -23.75 6.31
CA VAL A 392 -19.76 -23.70 4.98
C VAL A 392 -18.68 -23.68 3.92
N SER A 393 -18.87 -24.44 2.85
CA SER A 393 -17.96 -24.37 1.69
C SER A 393 -18.07 -23.01 1.00
N PRO A 394 -16.97 -22.48 0.45
CA PRO A 394 -16.91 -21.19 -0.23
C PRO A 394 -17.80 -21.15 -1.49
#